data_e7ad8fc1a5d5e81d4575fc379bfe0378
#
_entry.id   e7ad8fc1a5d5e81d4575fc379bfe0378
#
_cell.length_a   1.000
_cell.length_b   1.000
_cell.length_c   1.000
_cell.angle_alpha   90.00
_cell.angle_beta   90.00
_cell.angle_gamma   90.00
#
_symmetry.space_group_name_H-M   'P 1'
#
loop_
_entity.id
_entity.type
_entity.pdbx_description
1 polymer ?
#
loop_
_entity_poly.entity_id
_entity_poly.type
_entity_poly.pdbx_seq_one_letter_code
_entity_poly.pdbx_strand_id
1 'polypeptide(L)'
;MSWNVKAGVMLAVVGTLVGATALILKIKKPAQPAVTVTLRIAVTPAEQLNFVTGRGNSAQFKYLVGKQSGVKPVLAQKLSLKPVAHSSLVEARIGVLTKEEGRRYAEVFVETLQDLCGKQVQLALAEQSIR
;
A
#
# COMPACT_ATOMS: atom_id res chain seq x y z
N MET A 1 -18.48 41.95 32.56
CA MET A 1 -17.13 41.50 32.55
C MET A 1 -16.78 40.77 31.26
N SER A 2 -15.81 41.31 30.61
CA SER A 2 -15.42 40.77 29.31
C SER A 2 -14.90 39.34 29.38
N TRP A 3 -14.23 38.96 30.46
CA TRP A 3 -13.71 37.63 30.56
C TRP A 3 -14.80 36.56 30.76
N ASN A 4 -15.91 36.91 31.38
CA ASN A 4 -17.04 35.99 31.49
C ASN A 4 -17.66 35.74 30.12
N VAL A 5 -17.74 36.79 29.32
CA VAL A 5 -18.21 36.68 27.94
C VAL A 5 -17.25 35.80 27.16
N LYS A 6 -15.95 35.98 27.36
CA LYS A 6 -14.95 35.13 26.74
C LYS A 6 -15.10 33.67 27.15
N ALA A 7 -15.39 33.42 28.42
CA ALA A 7 -15.62 32.05 28.88
C ALA A 7 -16.83 31.41 28.16
N GLY A 8 -17.90 32.18 28.00
CA GLY A 8 -19.07 31.73 27.27
C GLY A 8 -18.75 31.42 25.80
N VAL A 9 -17.98 32.31 25.18
CA VAL A 9 -17.54 32.11 23.80
C VAL A 9 -16.65 30.90 23.70
N MET A 10 -15.77 30.72 24.65
CA MET A 10 -14.90 29.53 24.65
C MET A 10 -15.68 28.24 24.79
N LEU A 11 -16.73 28.22 25.58
CA LEU A 11 -17.57 27.03 25.69
C LEU A 11 -18.27 26.72 24.37
N ALA A 12 -18.73 27.72 23.64
CA ALA A 12 -19.32 27.54 22.33
C ALA A 12 -18.30 27.00 21.35
N VAL A 13 -17.08 27.52 21.39
CA VAL A 13 -16.00 27.04 20.54
C VAL A 13 -15.61 25.57 20.84
N VAL A 14 -15.59 25.24 22.13
CA VAL A 14 -15.32 23.85 22.54
C VAL A 14 -16.41 22.91 22.02
N GLY A 15 -17.68 23.32 22.11
CA GLY A 15 -18.78 22.54 21.56
C GLY A 15 -18.63 22.30 20.05
N THR A 16 -18.28 23.36 19.34
CA THR A 16 -18.03 23.28 17.91
C THR A 16 -16.86 22.34 17.59
N LEU A 17 -15.79 22.44 18.36
CA LEU A 17 -14.64 21.57 18.19
C LEU A 17 -14.98 20.09 18.42
N VAL A 18 -15.81 19.78 19.39
CA VAL A 18 -16.26 18.41 19.63
C VAL A 18 -17.03 17.88 18.42
N GLY A 19 -17.92 18.68 17.85
CA GLY A 19 -18.62 18.30 16.64
C GLY A 19 -17.69 18.07 15.46
N ALA A 20 -16.73 18.98 15.26
CA ALA A 20 -15.73 18.85 14.22
C ALA A 20 -14.84 17.61 14.43
N THR A 21 -14.50 17.32 15.67
CA THR A 21 -13.70 16.15 15.99
C THR A 21 -14.44 14.87 15.64
N ALA A 22 -15.73 14.79 15.89
CA ALA A 22 -16.55 13.63 15.52
C ALA A 22 -16.58 13.44 14.01
N LEU A 23 -16.69 14.51 13.23
CA LEU A 23 -16.63 14.46 11.78
C LEU A 23 -15.25 14.00 11.30
N ILE A 24 -14.19 14.50 11.90
CA ILE A 24 -12.83 14.12 11.56
C ILE A 24 -12.60 12.64 11.85
N LEU A 25 -13.15 12.11 12.94
CA LEU A 25 -13.05 10.70 13.25
C LEU A 25 -13.70 9.83 12.18
N LYS A 26 -14.83 10.26 11.62
CA LYS A 26 -15.45 9.57 10.50
C LYS A 26 -14.57 9.59 9.26
N ILE A 27 -13.93 10.72 8.98
CA ILE A 27 -13.05 10.89 7.84
C ILE A 27 -11.76 10.09 8.03
N LYS A 28 -11.31 9.95 9.28
CA LYS A 28 -10.09 9.21 9.60
C LYS A 28 -10.27 7.71 9.69
N LYS A 29 -11.42 7.18 9.37
CA LYS A 29 -11.53 5.73 9.17
C LYS A 29 -10.44 5.31 8.19
N PRO A 30 -9.65 4.28 8.51
CA PRO A 30 -8.63 3.83 7.57
C PRO A 30 -9.28 3.53 6.23
N ALA A 31 -8.66 4.01 5.16
CA ALA A 31 -9.12 3.71 3.83
C ALA A 31 -9.17 2.20 3.68
N GLN A 32 -10.36 1.67 3.42
CA GLN A 32 -10.50 0.23 3.21
C GLN A 32 -10.28 -0.07 1.73
N PRO A 33 -9.46 -1.06 1.43
CA PRO A 33 -9.22 -1.42 0.04
C PRO A 33 -10.52 -1.94 -0.58
N ALA A 34 -10.85 -1.42 -1.75
CA ALA A 34 -12.01 -1.83 -2.52
C ALA A 34 -11.65 -2.80 -3.64
N VAL A 35 -10.39 -2.82 -4.03
CA VAL A 35 -9.87 -3.61 -5.16
C VAL A 35 -8.66 -4.38 -4.68
N THR A 36 -8.59 -5.66 -5.04
CA THR A 36 -7.43 -6.51 -4.73
C THR A 36 -6.61 -6.70 -6.00
N VAL A 37 -5.32 -6.39 -5.91
CA VAL A 37 -4.34 -6.65 -6.96
C VAL A 37 -3.56 -7.89 -6.59
N THR A 38 -3.54 -8.87 -7.49
CA THR A 38 -2.75 -10.08 -7.35
C THR A 38 -1.82 -10.19 -8.54
N LEU A 39 -0.52 -10.27 -8.27
CA LEU A 39 0.51 -10.39 -9.30
C LEU A 39 1.30 -11.66 -9.06
N ARG A 40 1.52 -12.45 -10.10
CA ARG A 40 2.43 -13.59 -10.05
C ARG A 40 3.63 -13.29 -10.91
N ILE A 41 4.79 -13.38 -10.31
CA ILE A 41 6.04 -12.96 -10.92
C ILE A 41 6.97 -14.17 -11.02
N ALA A 42 7.42 -14.45 -12.22
CA ALA A 42 8.40 -15.51 -12.45
C ALA A 42 9.80 -15.03 -12.05
N VAL A 43 10.48 -15.83 -11.28
CA VAL A 43 11.83 -15.55 -10.76
C VAL A 43 12.82 -16.50 -11.40
N THR A 44 13.85 -15.96 -12.02
CA THR A 44 14.93 -16.74 -12.62
C THR A 44 16.27 -16.23 -12.08
N PRO A 45 17.14 -17.10 -11.53
CA PRO A 45 16.93 -18.53 -11.27
C PRO A 45 15.97 -18.79 -10.10
N ALA A 46 15.33 -19.95 -10.11
CA ALA A 46 14.35 -20.32 -9.08
C ALA A 46 14.94 -20.34 -7.66
N GLU A 47 16.23 -20.56 -7.54
CA GLU A 47 16.94 -20.55 -6.25
C GLU A 47 16.86 -19.19 -5.53
N GLN A 48 16.63 -18.12 -6.27
CA GLN A 48 16.52 -16.76 -5.72
C GLN A 48 15.11 -16.41 -5.26
N LEU A 49 14.18 -17.36 -5.29
CA LEU A 49 12.78 -17.13 -4.93
C LEU A 49 12.64 -16.52 -3.55
N ASN A 50 13.33 -17.09 -2.55
CA ASN A 50 13.27 -16.59 -1.18
C ASN A 50 13.89 -15.20 -1.04
N PHE A 51 14.95 -14.94 -1.77
CA PHE A 51 15.59 -13.63 -1.79
C PHE A 51 14.64 -12.57 -2.33
N VAL A 52 14.00 -12.84 -3.46
CA VAL A 52 13.03 -11.93 -4.07
C VAL A 52 11.83 -11.72 -3.15
N THR A 53 11.32 -12.78 -2.54
CA THR A 53 10.22 -12.68 -1.58
C THR A 53 10.58 -11.78 -0.40
N GLY A 54 11.77 -11.95 0.15
CA GLY A 54 12.25 -11.13 1.25
C GLY A 54 12.40 -9.66 0.87
N ARG A 55 12.94 -9.39 -0.32
CA ARG A 55 13.07 -8.01 -0.80
C ARG A 55 11.72 -7.35 -1.03
N GLY A 56 10.77 -8.08 -1.61
CA GLY A 56 9.43 -7.57 -1.84
C GLY A 56 8.63 -7.32 -0.57
N ASN A 57 8.94 -8.03 0.51
CA ASN A 57 8.30 -7.81 1.80
C ASN A 57 9.02 -6.75 2.65
N SER A 58 10.12 -6.19 2.18
CA SER A 58 10.85 -5.16 2.92
C SER A 58 10.06 -3.86 2.97
N ALA A 59 10.22 -3.13 4.07
CA ALA A 59 9.57 -1.82 4.23
C ALA A 59 10.03 -0.83 3.14
N GLN A 60 11.29 -0.92 2.74
CA GLN A 60 11.86 -0.09 1.68
C GLN A 60 11.12 -0.29 0.35
N PHE A 61 10.91 -1.54 -0.05
CA PHE A 61 10.20 -1.83 -1.30
C PHE A 61 8.76 -1.36 -1.25
N LYS A 62 8.07 -1.64 -0.15
CA LYS A 62 6.67 -1.22 0.04
C LYS A 62 6.53 0.29 -0.09
N TYR A 63 7.45 1.03 0.49
CA TYR A 63 7.47 2.48 0.40
C TYR A 63 7.72 2.96 -1.03
N LEU A 64 8.73 2.39 -1.69
CA LEU A 64 9.10 2.81 -3.05
C LEU A 64 7.99 2.56 -4.06
N VAL A 65 7.43 1.36 -4.06
CA VAL A 65 6.38 1.02 -5.02
C VAL A 65 5.09 1.80 -4.73
N GLY A 66 4.79 2.04 -3.47
CA GLY A 66 3.66 2.86 -3.08
C GLY A 66 3.81 4.29 -3.57
N LYS A 67 4.98 4.87 -3.39
CA LYS A 67 5.28 6.23 -3.83
C LYS A 67 5.18 6.38 -5.35
N GLN A 68 5.74 5.43 -6.10
CA GLN A 68 5.72 5.49 -7.57
C GLN A 68 4.33 5.25 -8.15
N SER A 69 3.52 4.42 -7.53
CA SER A 69 2.18 4.10 -8.00
C SER A 69 1.11 5.06 -7.51
N GLY A 70 1.41 5.87 -6.49
CA GLY A 70 0.45 6.76 -5.86
C GLY A 70 -0.46 6.07 -4.85
N VAL A 71 -0.17 4.83 -4.48
CA VAL A 71 -0.91 4.11 -3.44
C VAL A 71 -0.58 4.70 -2.08
N LYS A 72 -1.59 4.90 -1.24
CA LYS A 72 -1.40 5.47 0.09
C LYS A 72 -0.47 4.59 0.92
N PRO A 73 0.43 5.19 1.73
CA PRO A 73 1.39 4.42 2.52
C PRO A 73 0.76 3.37 3.42
N VAL A 74 -0.40 3.66 4.00
CA VAL A 74 -1.09 2.71 4.87
C VAL A 74 -1.52 1.44 4.11
N LEU A 75 -1.89 1.58 2.83
CA LEU A 75 -2.22 0.44 1.99
C LEU A 75 -0.97 -0.23 1.43
N ALA A 76 0.02 0.57 1.03
CA ALA A 76 1.27 0.05 0.48
C ALA A 76 2.01 -0.84 1.48
N GLN A 77 1.97 -0.51 2.77
CA GLN A 77 2.62 -1.31 3.80
C GLN A 77 1.96 -2.67 4.03
N LYS A 78 0.75 -2.87 3.55
CA LYS A 78 0.04 -4.14 3.66
C LYS A 78 0.31 -5.10 2.51
N LEU A 79 1.15 -4.73 1.58
CA LEU A 79 1.62 -5.63 0.52
C LEU A 79 2.20 -6.90 1.14
N SER A 80 1.86 -8.04 0.55
CA SER A 80 2.36 -9.34 0.99
C SER A 80 2.84 -10.13 -0.22
N LEU A 81 4.05 -10.65 -0.14
CA LEU A 81 4.61 -11.55 -1.14
C LEU A 81 4.79 -12.93 -0.53
N LYS A 82 4.42 -13.96 -1.29
CA LYS A 82 4.59 -15.36 -0.90
C LYS A 82 5.06 -16.17 -2.08
N PRO A 83 5.98 -17.11 -1.87
CA PRO A 83 6.32 -18.05 -2.94
C PRO A 83 5.12 -18.96 -3.22
N VAL A 84 4.90 -19.26 -4.48
CA VAL A 84 3.88 -20.22 -4.89
C VAL A 84 4.47 -21.61 -4.83
N ALA A 85 3.81 -22.54 -4.13
CA ALA A 85 4.31 -23.90 -3.93
C ALA A 85 4.55 -24.61 -5.27
N HIS A 86 5.64 -25.32 -5.33
CA HIS A 86 6.04 -26.14 -6.51
C HIS A 86 6.21 -25.33 -7.79
N SER A 87 6.64 -24.07 -7.68
CA SER A 87 6.85 -23.21 -8.83
C SER A 87 8.02 -22.26 -8.59
N SER A 88 8.41 -21.53 -9.63
CA SER A 88 9.36 -20.43 -9.53
C SER A 88 8.65 -19.08 -9.48
N LEU A 89 7.42 -19.07 -9.01
CA LEU A 89 6.58 -17.86 -8.95
C LEU A 89 6.50 -17.30 -7.55
N VAL A 90 6.46 -15.98 -7.46
CA VAL A 90 6.11 -15.24 -6.24
C VAL A 90 4.76 -14.59 -6.47
N GLU A 91 3.84 -14.76 -5.54
CA GLU A 91 2.55 -14.08 -5.58
C GLU A 91 2.59 -12.85 -4.69
N ALA A 92 2.28 -11.70 -5.27
CA ALA A 92 2.15 -10.43 -4.56
C ALA A 92 0.68 -10.06 -4.48
N ARG A 93 0.23 -9.66 -3.31
CA ARG A 93 -1.16 -9.26 -3.09
C ARG A 93 -1.23 -7.97 -2.30
N ILE A 94 -2.04 -7.04 -2.79
CA ILE A 94 -2.26 -5.76 -2.13
C ILE A 94 -3.70 -5.29 -2.38
N GLY A 95 -4.27 -4.59 -1.41
CA GLY A 95 -5.54 -3.89 -1.56
C GLY A 95 -5.31 -2.44 -1.93
N VAL A 96 -6.05 -1.96 -2.94
CA VAL A 96 -5.99 -0.56 -3.39
C VAL A 96 -7.40 0.00 -3.47
N LEU A 97 -7.53 1.31 -3.72
CA LEU A 97 -8.83 1.98 -3.70
C LEU A 97 -9.59 1.84 -5.02
N THR A 98 -8.90 1.87 -6.15
CA THR A 98 -9.51 1.83 -7.48
C THR A 98 -8.77 0.88 -8.40
N LYS A 99 -9.43 0.45 -9.47
CA LYS A 99 -8.79 -0.40 -10.49
C LYS A 99 -7.67 0.32 -11.22
N GLU A 100 -7.81 1.62 -11.43
CA GLU A 100 -6.77 2.42 -12.07
C GLU A 100 -5.52 2.50 -11.21
N GLU A 101 -5.68 2.69 -9.91
CA GLU A 101 -4.59 2.65 -8.95
C GLU A 101 -3.91 1.28 -8.96
N GLY A 102 -4.69 0.21 -9.05
CA GLY A 102 -4.17 -1.15 -9.18
C GLY A 102 -3.36 -1.36 -10.44
N ARG A 103 -3.81 -0.82 -11.58
CA ARG A 103 -3.05 -0.89 -12.82
C ARG A 103 -1.72 -0.18 -12.74
N ARG A 104 -1.70 1.03 -12.19
CA ARG A 104 -0.46 1.77 -11.99
C ARG A 104 0.49 1.03 -11.07
N TYR A 105 -0.05 0.44 -10.01
CA TYR A 105 0.74 -0.37 -9.09
C TYR A 105 1.40 -1.55 -9.81
N ALA A 106 0.64 -2.27 -10.61
CA ALA A 106 1.14 -3.40 -11.37
C ALA A 106 2.23 -2.99 -12.39
N GLU A 107 2.06 -1.84 -13.04
CA GLU A 107 3.01 -1.33 -14.02
C GLU A 107 4.39 -1.05 -13.42
N VAL A 108 4.44 -0.50 -12.22
CA VAL A 108 5.71 -0.13 -11.58
C VAL A 108 6.28 -1.22 -10.70
N PHE A 109 5.48 -2.22 -10.34
CA PHE A 109 5.86 -3.24 -9.36
C PHE A 109 7.08 -4.05 -9.78
N VAL A 110 7.00 -4.66 -10.95
CA VAL A 110 8.07 -5.57 -11.42
C VAL A 110 9.37 -4.81 -11.63
N GLU A 111 9.29 -3.64 -12.24
CA GLU A 111 10.47 -2.80 -12.49
C GLU A 111 11.12 -2.36 -11.18
N THR A 112 10.32 -1.90 -10.22
CA THR A 112 10.84 -1.47 -8.92
C THR A 112 11.48 -2.63 -8.16
N LEU A 113 10.84 -3.80 -8.19
CA LEU A 113 11.38 -4.99 -7.54
C LEU A 113 12.66 -5.48 -8.24
N GLN A 114 12.70 -5.43 -9.56
CA GLN A 114 13.89 -5.78 -10.33
C GLN A 114 15.07 -4.88 -9.96
N ASP A 115 14.84 -3.58 -9.87
CA ASP A 115 15.87 -2.62 -9.48
C ASP A 115 16.40 -2.90 -8.06
N LEU A 116 15.52 -3.25 -7.16
CA LEU A 116 15.91 -3.54 -5.78
C LEU A 116 16.66 -4.87 -5.64
N CYS A 117 16.28 -5.87 -6.43
CA CYS A 117 16.92 -7.19 -6.38
C CYS A 117 18.25 -7.26 -7.12
N GLY A 118 18.48 -6.37 -8.10
CA GLY A 118 19.71 -6.32 -8.87
C GLY A 118 19.72 -7.30 -10.05
N LYS A 119 20.90 -7.41 -10.68
CA LYS A 119 21.06 -8.17 -11.93
C LYS A 119 21.17 -9.67 -11.75
N GLN A 120 21.28 -10.14 -10.52
CA GLN A 120 21.43 -11.56 -10.22
C GLN A 120 20.15 -12.35 -10.40
N VAL A 121 19.03 -11.68 -10.55
CA VAL A 121 17.73 -12.28 -10.81
C VAL A 121 17.07 -11.61 -12.00
N GLN A 122 16.22 -12.35 -12.70
CA GLN A 122 15.33 -11.79 -13.70
C GLN A 122 13.90 -12.02 -13.27
N LEU A 123 13.10 -10.96 -13.31
CA LEU A 123 11.71 -10.97 -12.92
C LEU A 123 10.84 -10.70 -14.15
N ALA A 124 9.77 -11.47 -14.29
CA ALA A 124 8.81 -11.29 -15.36
C ALA A 124 7.41 -11.48 -14.81
N LEU A 125 6.50 -10.59 -15.18
CA LEU A 125 5.10 -10.72 -14.79
C LEU A 125 4.50 -11.90 -15.54
N ALA A 126 4.06 -12.92 -14.80
CA ALA A 126 3.46 -14.11 -15.38
C ALA A 126 1.93 -14.03 -15.41
N GLU A 127 1.34 -13.43 -14.38
CA GLU A 127 -0.11 -13.34 -14.25
C GLU A 127 -0.49 -12.08 -13.46
N GLN A 128 -1.62 -11.48 -13.82
CA GLN A 128 -2.13 -10.27 -13.17
C GLN A 128 -3.64 -10.37 -13.01
N SER A 129 -4.13 -10.03 -11.84
CA SER A 129 -5.56 -9.95 -11.55
C SER A 129 -5.83 -8.66 -10.76
N ILE A 130 -6.79 -7.87 -11.22
CA ILE A 130 -7.21 -6.63 -10.56
C ILE A 130 -8.73 -6.70 -10.41
N ARG A 131 -9.19 -6.93 -9.18
CA ARG A 131 -10.63 -7.12 -8.92
C ARG A 131 -11.13 -6.19 -7.84
#